data_5c3e2e1345f94ce51583eb131685098f
#
_entry.id   5c3e2e1345f94ce51583eb131685098f
#
_cell.length_a   1.000
_cell.length_b   1.000
_cell.length_c   1.000
_cell.angle_alpha   90.00
_cell.angle_beta   90.00
_cell.angle_gamma   90.00
#
_symmetry.space_group_name_H-M   'P 1'
#
loop_
_entity.id
_entity.type
_entity.pdbx_description
1 polymer ?
#
loop_
_entity_poly.entity_id
_entity_poly.type
_entity_poly.pdbx_seq_one_letter_code
_entity_poly.pdbx_strand_id
1 'polypeptide(L)'
;MQESVTINRTYKDRLFKIIFEDKKELLSLYNALTGKNYQNPDELEINTIDDVIYMHLKNDMSFILDDWQNLFEQQSTFNPNQPLRGFFYFADLYKVKYFGKKIYSTRLLKIPTPQYIVFYNGTANMPDRKELRLSDAFQQPDRKSVV
;
A
#
# COMPACT_ATOMS: atom_id res chain seq x y z
N MET A 1 21.70 3.77 25.76
CA MET A 1 21.27 4.42 24.53
C MET A 1 20.64 3.49 23.49
N GLN A 2 21.04 2.23 23.40
CA GLN A 2 20.43 1.27 22.46
C GLN A 2 19.02 0.83 22.84
N GLU A 3 18.70 0.77 24.12
CA GLU A 3 17.38 0.33 24.61
C GLU A 3 16.24 1.30 24.28
N SER A 4 16.50 2.61 24.30
CA SER A 4 15.46 3.62 23.99
C SER A 4 15.01 3.61 22.53
N VAL A 5 15.91 3.28 21.60
CA VAL A 5 15.60 3.18 20.16
C VAL A 5 14.77 1.94 19.87
N THR A 6 15.06 0.83 20.53
CA THR A 6 14.32 -0.44 20.38
C THR A 6 12.88 -0.30 20.92
N ILE A 7 12.71 0.33 22.08
CA ILE A 7 11.39 0.60 22.69
C ILE A 7 10.56 1.50 21.77
N ASN A 8 11.16 2.52 21.18
CA ASN A 8 10.49 3.45 20.27
C ASN A 8 10.00 2.76 18.97
N ARG A 9 10.79 1.85 18.42
CA ARG A 9 10.39 1.06 17.24
C ARG A 9 9.21 0.14 17.57
N THR A 10 9.29 -0.61 18.64
CA THR A 10 8.23 -1.50 19.08
C THR A 10 6.92 -0.75 19.34
N TYR A 11 7.00 0.43 19.95
CA TYR A 11 5.84 1.28 20.20
C TYR A 11 5.20 1.76 18.87
N LYS A 12 6.00 2.23 17.92
CA LYS A 12 5.52 2.67 16.61
C LYS A 12 4.88 1.51 15.83
N ASP A 13 5.50 0.35 15.83
CA ASP A 13 4.97 -0.85 15.18
C ASP A 13 3.61 -1.24 15.77
N ARG A 14 3.47 -1.20 17.09
CA ARG A 14 2.21 -1.48 17.78
C ARG A 14 1.14 -0.43 17.45
N LEU A 15 1.52 0.84 17.39
CA LEU A 15 0.60 1.92 17.05
C LEU A 15 0.03 1.75 15.64
N PHE A 16 0.87 1.47 14.66
CA PHE A 16 0.43 1.21 13.29
C PHE A 16 -0.49 0.00 13.20
N LYS A 17 -0.16 -1.07 13.90
CA LYS A 17 -1.01 -2.26 13.96
C LYS A 17 -2.39 -1.95 14.53
N ILE A 18 -2.46 -1.18 15.62
CA ILE A 18 -3.72 -0.74 16.23
C ILE A 18 -4.54 0.10 15.23
N ILE A 19 -3.92 1.05 14.55
CA ILE A 19 -4.59 1.88 13.55
C ILE A 19 -5.13 1.02 12.41
N PHE A 20 -4.36 0.07 11.91
CA PHE A 20 -4.75 -0.78 10.79
C PHE A 20 -5.86 -1.78 11.16
N GLU A 21 -5.97 -2.17 12.42
CA GLU A 21 -7.03 -3.07 12.90
C GLU A 21 -8.36 -2.35 13.17
N ASP A 22 -8.35 -1.04 13.35
CA ASP A 22 -9.54 -0.23 13.58
C ASP A 22 -9.95 0.53 12.32
N LYS A 23 -11.09 0.16 11.74
CA LYS A 23 -11.61 0.80 10.52
C LYS A 23 -11.83 2.30 10.67
N LYS A 24 -12.24 2.78 11.83
CA LYS A 24 -12.41 4.22 12.11
C LYS A 24 -11.09 4.96 12.02
N GLU A 25 -10.06 4.41 12.67
CA GLU A 25 -8.73 4.99 12.66
C GLU A 25 -8.09 4.92 11.27
N LEU A 26 -8.27 3.80 10.57
CA LEU A 26 -7.79 3.64 9.20
C LEU A 26 -8.46 4.64 8.25
N LEU A 27 -9.76 4.85 8.38
CA LEU A 27 -10.49 5.83 7.57
C LEU A 27 -10.02 7.26 7.87
N SER A 28 -9.81 7.58 9.15
CA SER A 28 -9.29 8.88 9.56
C SER A 28 -7.90 9.14 8.99
N LEU A 29 -7.01 8.14 9.03
CA LEU A 29 -5.69 8.21 8.43
C LEU A 29 -5.77 8.39 6.91
N TYR A 30 -6.63 7.64 6.25
CA TYR A 30 -6.84 7.75 4.81
C TYR A 30 -7.31 9.15 4.40
N ASN A 31 -8.28 9.69 5.12
CA ASN A 31 -8.78 11.05 4.88
C ASN A 31 -7.66 12.10 5.06
N ALA A 32 -6.85 11.97 6.11
CA ALA A 32 -5.74 12.87 6.36
C ALA A 32 -4.68 12.83 5.26
N LEU A 33 -4.37 11.65 4.72
CA LEU A 33 -3.37 11.47 3.67
C LEU A 33 -3.83 11.95 2.29
N THR A 34 -5.12 11.79 1.99
CA THR A 34 -5.66 12.06 0.66
C THR A 34 -6.40 13.38 0.55
N GLY A 35 -6.67 14.05 1.66
CA GLY A 35 -7.50 15.25 1.70
C GLY A 35 -8.97 14.99 1.47
N LYS A 36 -9.41 13.74 1.57
CA LYS A 36 -10.81 13.33 1.41
C LYS A 36 -11.54 13.32 2.76
N ASN A 37 -12.85 13.15 2.74
CA ASN A 37 -13.70 13.24 3.92
C ASN A 37 -14.77 12.14 3.94
N TYR A 38 -14.35 10.90 3.88
CA TYR A 38 -15.25 9.75 4.04
C TYR A 38 -15.72 9.65 5.50
N GLN A 39 -17.01 9.42 5.70
CA GLN A 39 -17.62 9.40 7.03
C GLN A 39 -17.96 8.00 7.54
N ASN A 40 -18.16 7.04 6.64
CA ASN A 40 -18.62 5.71 7.00
C ASN A 40 -17.47 4.69 6.95
N PRO A 41 -16.98 4.21 8.11
CA PRO A 41 -15.93 3.18 8.15
C PRO A 41 -16.31 1.86 7.46
N ASP A 42 -17.61 1.57 7.34
CA ASP A 42 -18.08 0.34 6.69
C ASP A 42 -17.88 0.34 5.17
N GLU A 43 -17.58 1.49 4.57
CA GLU A 43 -17.19 1.58 3.16
C GLU A 43 -15.81 0.97 2.90
N LEU A 44 -14.99 0.78 3.94
CA LEU A 44 -13.69 0.10 3.83
C LEU A 44 -13.89 -1.41 3.67
N GLU A 45 -13.46 -1.95 2.55
CA GLU A 45 -13.36 -3.38 2.32
C GLU A 45 -11.92 -3.85 2.59
N ILE A 46 -11.68 -4.43 3.76
CA ILE A 46 -10.36 -4.95 4.11
C ILE A 46 -10.15 -6.29 3.41
N ASN A 47 -9.02 -6.45 2.74
CA ASN A 47 -8.65 -7.72 2.12
C ASN A 47 -8.39 -8.76 3.22
N THR A 48 -8.97 -9.95 3.05
CA THR A 48 -8.86 -11.02 4.04
C THR A 48 -7.46 -11.66 4.02
N ILE A 49 -7.14 -12.40 5.10
CA ILE A 49 -5.88 -13.15 5.21
C ILE A 49 -5.72 -14.13 4.04
N ASP A 50 -6.80 -14.75 3.58
CA ASP A 50 -6.76 -15.65 2.44
C ASP A 50 -6.38 -14.97 1.14
N ASP A 51 -6.75 -13.70 0.98
CA ASP A 51 -6.36 -12.85 -0.15
C ASP A 51 -4.87 -12.48 -0.11
N VAL A 52 -4.24 -12.56 1.06
CA VAL A 52 -2.88 -12.05 1.35
C VAL A 52 -1.88 -13.15 1.68
N ILE A 53 -2.26 -14.43 1.64
CA ILE A 53 -1.42 -15.59 2.01
C ILE A 53 -0.05 -15.59 1.29
N TYR A 54 0.01 -15.06 0.08
CA TYR A 54 1.25 -15.00 -0.70
C TYR A 54 2.06 -13.72 -0.47
N MET A 55 1.58 -12.78 0.32
CA MET A 55 2.16 -11.45 0.42
C MET A 55 3.14 -11.28 1.58
N HIS A 56 3.55 -12.28 2.31
CA HIS A 56 4.54 -12.21 3.42
C HIS A 56 4.51 -10.89 4.23
N LEU A 57 3.36 -10.23 4.29
CA LEU A 57 3.19 -8.89 4.80
C LEU A 57 2.72 -8.96 6.25
N LYS A 58 3.65 -9.06 7.20
CA LYS A 58 3.31 -9.13 8.62
C LYS A 58 2.79 -7.80 9.20
N ASN A 59 3.08 -6.68 8.53
CA ASN A 59 2.84 -5.33 9.06
C ASN A 59 2.11 -4.42 8.06
N ASP A 60 1.49 -5.01 7.06
CA ASP A 60 0.89 -4.26 5.96
C ASP A 60 -0.62 -4.44 5.93
N MET A 61 -1.31 -3.44 5.43
CA MET A 61 -2.75 -3.44 5.31
C MET A 61 -3.15 -3.18 3.87
N SER A 62 -3.98 -4.05 3.30
CA SER A 62 -4.63 -3.81 2.02
C SER A 62 -6.14 -3.67 2.18
N PHE A 63 -6.71 -2.69 1.50
CA PHE A 63 -8.15 -2.42 1.56
C PHE A 63 -8.62 -1.70 0.29
N ILE A 64 -9.91 -1.86 -0.02
CA ILE A 64 -10.58 -1.14 -1.09
C ILE A 64 -11.47 -0.06 -0.49
N LEU A 65 -11.37 1.13 -1.03
CA LEU A 65 -12.25 2.26 -0.71
C LEU A 65 -12.47 3.07 -1.98
N ASP A 66 -13.73 3.18 -2.39
CA ASP A 66 -14.18 4.03 -3.49
C ASP A 66 -13.35 3.84 -4.77
N ASP A 67 -13.26 2.60 -5.26
CA ASP A 67 -12.50 2.23 -6.46
C ASP A 67 -10.97 2.43 -6.36
N TRP A 68 -10.44 2.58 -5.15
CA TRP A 68 -9.01 2.57 -4.87
C TRP A 68 -8.61 1.29 -4.14
N GLN A 69 -7.66 0.55 -4.70
CA GLN A 69 -7.00 -0.55 -4.01
C GLN A 69 -5.78 0.02 -3.29
N ASN A 70 -5.89 0.12 -1.98
CA ASN A 70 -4.84 0.69 -1.16
C ASN A 70 -3.96 -0.40 -0.56
N LEU A 71 -2.67 -0.13 -0.50
CA LEU A 71 -1.69 -0.91 0.24
C LEU A 71 -0.88 0.05 1.11
N PHE A 72 -0.99 -0.12 2.43
CA PHE A 72 -0.24 0.63 3.42
C PHE A 72 0.81 -0.28 4.05
N GLU A 73 2.05 0.15 4.01
CA GLU A 73 3.19 -0.58 4.58
C GLU A 73 3.97 0.32 5.53
N GLN A 74 4.50 -0.26 6.59
CA GLN A 74 5.42 0.42 7.48
C GLN A 74 6.83 -0.12 7.31
N GLN A 75 7.82 0.78 7.20
CA GLN A 75 9.23 0.39 7.06
C GLN A 75 10.16 1.25 7.89
N SER A 76 11.16 0.60 8.48
CA SER A 76 12.25 1.27 9.20
C SER A 76 13.50 1.51 8.36
N THR A 77 13.58 0.92 7.19
CA THR A 77 14.70 1.07 6.24
C THR A 77 14.18 1.56 4.91
N PHE A 78 14.79 2.62 4.38
CA PHE A 78 14.47 3.08 3.03
C PHE A 78 14.88 2.05 1.99
N ASN A 79 13.96 1.69 1.10
CA ASN A 79 14.22 0.76 0.00
C ASN A 79 13.80 1.40 -1.34
N PRO A 80 14.76 1.67 -2.26
CA PRO A 80 14.45 2.27 -3.55
C PRO A 80 13.65 1.33 -4.46
N ASN A 81 13.59 0.02 -4.14
CA ASN A 81 12.85 -0.98 -4.91
C ASN A 81 11.39 -1.13 -4.46
N GLN A 82 10.89 -0.24 -3.62
CA GLN A 82 9.49 -0.27 -3.19
C GLN A 82 8.49 -0.30 -4.35
N PRO A 83 8.65 0.49 -5.41
CA PRO A 83 7.70 0.43 -6.53
C PRO A 83 7.62 -0.94 -7.19
N LEU A 84 8.74 -1.65 -7.33
CA LEU A 84 8.76 -3.00 -7.89
C LEU A 84 8.10 -4.00 -6.94
N ARG A 85 8.36 -3.90 -5.64
CA ARG A 85 7.68 -4.70 -4.62
C ARG A 85 6.17 -4.46 -4.65
N GLY A 86 5.76 -3.21 -4.71
CA GLY A 86 4.36 -2.82 -4.83
C GLY A 86 3.70 -3.40 -6.08
N PHE A 87 4.39 -3.38 -7.21
CA PHE A 87 3.91 -4.00 -8.45
C PHE A 87 3.57 -5.49 -8.25
N PHE A 88 4.46 -6.26 -7.61
CA PHE A 88 4.18 -7.67 -7.33
C PHE A 88 3.00 -7.84 -6.36
N TYR A 89 2.92 -7.03 -5.33
CA TYR A 89 1.83 -7.10 -4.35
C TYR A 89 0.47 -6.80 -4.99
N PHE A 90 0.38 -5.78 -5.80
CA PHE A 90 -0.86 -5.47 -6.52
C PHE A 90 -1.21 -6.54 -7.55
N ALA A 91 -0.22 -7.11 -8.23
CA ALA A 91 -0.45 -8.21 -9.15
C ALA A 91 -1.11 -9.40 -8.42
N ASP A 92 -0.63 -9.74 -7.23
CA ASP A 92 -1.21 -10.82 -6.42
C ASP A 92 -2.63 -10.48 -5.95
N LEU A 93 -2.87 -9.27 -5.47
CA LEU A 93 -4.20 -8.81 -5.07
C LEU A 93 -5.20 -8.88 -6.23
N TYR A 94 -4.83 -8.40 -7.39
CA TYR A 94 -5.69 -8.44 -8.57
C TYR A 94 -5.91 -9.85 -9.10
N LYS A 95 -4.90 -10.72 -9.03
CA LYS A 95 -5.04 -12.13 -9.42
C LYS A 95 -6.09 -12.84 -8.61
N VAL A 96 -6.09 -12.69 -7.29
CA VAL A 96 -7.07 -13.30 -6.41
C VAL A 96 -8.50 -12.93 -6.84
N LYS A 97 -8.71 -11.66 -7.17
CA LYS A 97 -10.03 -11.13 -7.47
C LYS A 97 -10.46 -11.33 -8.94
N TYR A 98 -9.55 -11.22 -9.88
CA TYR A 98 -9.87 -11.10 -11.30
C TYR A 98 -9.34 -12.23 -12.19
N PHE A 99 -8.42 -13.06 -11.70
CA PHE A 99 -7.85 -14.15 -12.52
C PHE A 99 -8.94 -15.13 -12.98
N GLY A 100 -8.93 -15.44 -14.27
CA GLY A 100 -9.94 -16.33 -14.86
C GLY A 100 -11.30 -15.72 -15.11
N LYS A 101 -11.53 -14.47 -14.67
CA LYS A 101 -12.80 -13.75 -14.85
C LYS A 101 -12.65 -12.65 -15.88
N LYS A 102 -13.25 -12.81 -17.04
CA LYS A 102 -13.40 -11.76 -18.07
C LYS A 102 -12.12 -11.08 -18.57
N ILE A 103 -10.92 -11.44 -18.07
CA ILE A 103 -9.66 -10.84 -18.56
C ILE A 103 -9.37 -11.16 -20.00
N TYR A 104 -9.94 -12.26 -20.53
CA TYR A 104 -9.84 -12.67 -21.92
C TYR A 104 -11.03 -12.21 -22.78
N SER A 105 -11.96 -11.43 -22.20
CA SER A 105 -13.09 -10.91 -22.95
C SER A 105 -12.67 -9.71 -23.80
N THR A 106 -13.50 -9.36 -24.77
CA THR A 106 -13.27 -8.18 -25.64
C THR A 106 -13.65 -6.86 -24.97
N ARG A 107 -14.23 -6.91 -23.75
CA ARG A 107 -14.58 -5.72 -22.97
C ARG A 107 -13.47 -5.37 -22.01
N LEU A 108 -13.16 -4.08 -21.90
CA LEU A 108 -12.20 -3.61 -20.90
C LEU A 108 -12.70 -3.91 -19.48
N LEU A 109 -11.92 -4.67 -18.74
CA LEU A 109 -12.18 -4.90 -17.31
C LEU A 109 -11.70 -3.69 -16.51
N LYS A 110 -12.62 -3.03 -15.82
CA LYS A 110 -12.27 -1.96 -14.87
C LYS A 110 -11.85 -2.58 -13.54
N ILE A 111 -10.74 -2.12 -13.03
CA ILE A 111 -10.18 -2.56 -11.74
C ILE A 111 -9.96 -1.35 -10.84
N PRO A 112 -9.96 -1.52 -9.51
CA PRO A 112 -9.63 -0.43 -8.59
C PRO A 112 -8.24 0.11 -8.88
N THR A 113 -8.09 1.42 -8.77
CA THR A 113 -6.81 2.10 -8.99
C THR A 113 -5.83 1.76 -7.87
N PRO A 114 -4.61 1.29 -8.16
CA PRO A 114 -3.64 0.97 -7.12
C PRO A 114 -3.07 2.23 -6.47
N GLN A 115 -2.97 2.21 -5.16
CA GLN A 115 -2.32 3.25 -4.36
C GLN A 115 -1.44 2.61 -3.30
N TYR A 116 -0.13 2.89 -3.34
CA TYR A 116 0.86 2.34 -2.42
C TYR A 116 1.43 3.45 -1.55
N ILE A 117 1.25 3.34 -0.24
CA ILE A 117 1.75 4.31 0.73
C ILE A 117 2.63 3.59 1.74
N VAL A 118 3.88 4.06 1.87
CA VAL A 118 4.86 3.53 2.80
C VAL A 118 5.13 4.56 3.89
N PHE A 119 4.94 4.15 5.13
CA PHE A 119 5.26 4.95 6.31
C PHE A 119 6.66 4.61 6.77
N TYR A 120 7.56 5.56 6.64
CA TYR A 120 8.94 5.40 7.08
C TYR A 120 9.08 5.84 8.55
N ASN A 121 9.50 4.91 9.40
CA ASN A 121 9.75 5.16 10.81
C ASN A 121 11.21 4.92 11.23
N GLY A 122 12.12 4.93 10.28
CA GLY A 122 13.54 4.72 10.50
C GLY A 122 14.24 5.92 11.12
N THR A 123 15.54 5.77 11.32
CA THR A 123 16.41 6.80 11.92
C THR A 123 17.18 7.64 10.92
N ALA A 124 17.22 7.23 9.63
CA ALA A 124 17.86 8.01 8.58
C ALA A 124 17.10 9.31 8.33
N ASN A 125 17.84 10.36 7.99
CA ASN A 125 17.25 11.65 7.64
C ASN A 125 16.60 11.55 6.26
N MET A 126 15.28 11.54 6.24
CA MET A 126 14.46 11.44 5.04
C MET A 126 13.54 12.66 4.94
N PRO A 127 13.18 13.12 3.72
CA PRO A 127 12.18 14.16 3.58
C PRO A 127 10.82 13.69 4.11
N ASP A 128 9.98 14.62 4.51
CA ASP A 128 8.64 14.34 5.03
C ASP A 128 7.77 13.55 4.04
N ARG A 129 7.99 13.79 2.75
CA ARG A 129 7.30 13.10 1.67
C ARG A 129 8.25 12.86 0.50
N LYS A 130 8.23 11.66 -0.04
CA LYS A 130 8.99 11.28 -1.22
C LYS A 130 8.14 10.41 -2.14
N GLU A 131 8.15 10.72 -3.42
CA GLU A 131 7.51 9.90 -4.45
C GLU A 131 8.55 9.01 -5.11
N LEU A 132 8.23 7.71 -5.25
CA LEU A 132 9.02 6.73 -5.98
C LEU A 132 8.22 6.22 -7.16
N ARG A 133 8.88 6.01 -8.30
CA ARG A 133 8.24 5.57 -9.54
C ARG A 133 8.85 4.27 -10.02
N LEU A 134 8.00 3.33 -10.44
CA LEU A 134 8.47 2.09 -11.03
C LEU A 134 9.30 2.32 -12.31
N SER A 135 8.93 3.33 -13.09
CA SER A 135 9.63 3.67 -14.32
C SER A 135 11.10 4.06 -14.12
N ASP A 136 11.47 4.53 -12.91
CA ASP A 136 12.86 4.84 -12.58
C ASP A 136 13.74 3.58 -12.55
N ALA A 137 13.15 2.39 -12.41
CA ALA A 137 13.85 1.11 -12.45
C ALA A 137 14.01 0.55 -13.87
N PHE A 138 13.39 1.14 -14.87
CA PHE A 138 13.48 0.67 -16.25
C PHE A 138 14.86 1.00 -16.84
N GLN A 139 15.48 0.01 -17.48
CA GLN A 139 16.80 0.19 -18.12
C GLN A 139 16.77 1.17 -19.29
N GLN A 140 15.66 1.26 -20.00
CA GLN A 140 15.45 2.24 -21.05
C GLN A 140 14.61 3.40 -20.51
N PRO A 141 14.94 4.66 -20.84
CA PRO A 141 14.13 5.77 -20.41
C PRO A 141 12.71 5.65 -20.98
N ASP A 142 11.74 6.09 -20.18
CA ASP A 142 10.35 6.13 -20.61
C ASP A 142 10.25 7.03 -21.86
N ARG A 143 10.12 6.41 -23.00
CA ARG A 143 9.75 7.12 -24.22
C ARG A 143 8.24 7.29 -24.18
N LYS A 144 7.77 8.52 -24.14
CA LYS A 144 6.38 8.78 -24.46
C LYS A 144 6.05 7.97 -25.71
N SER A 145 5.24 6.94 -25.55
CA SER A 145 4.86 6.11 -26.69
C SER A 145 4.19 7.01 -27.72
N VAL A 146 4.89 7.25 -28.80
CA VAL A 146 4.27 7.82 -30.00
C VAL A 146 3.52 6.65 -30.61
N VAL A 147 2.26 6.57 -30.32
CA VAL A 147 1.36 5.66 -31.01
C VAL A 147 0.83 6.37 -32.24
#